data_90e75a73fc328a516720a9db4c3adad8
#
_entry.id   90e75a73fc328a516720a9db4c3adad8
#
_cell.length_a   1.000
_cell.length_b   1.000
_cell.length_c   1.000
_cell.angle_alpha   90.00
_cell.angle_beta   90.00
_cell.angle_gamma   90.00
#
_symmetry.space_group_name_H-M   'P 1'
#
loop_
_entity.id
_entity.type
_entity.pdbx_description
1 polymer ?
#
loop_
_entity_poly.entity_id
_entity_poly.type
_entity_poly.pdbx_seq_one_letter_code
_entity_poly.pdbx_strand_id
1 'polypeptide(L)'
;MSRVKKLEEEKPDTEKEGTDDALSKILMLGAGAQEPELRTMTLIGDISEEISKDILSALWYLKHSAKTQELANPEDPECEELVDVVLPIEIIVSTNGGNADDMFAIYDAMRYIKEEVEIETFGLGKVMSAGTLILAAGTKGKRKIGRHCRVMIHSVIGGSVGPMHQ
;
A
#
# COMPACT_ATOMS: atom_id res chain seq x y z
N MET A 1 -76.81 18.11 26.73
CA MET A 1 -76.61 16.66 26.67
C MET A 1 -75.83 16.34 25.41
N SER A 2 -74.50 16.22 25.51
CA SER A 2 -73.62 15.97 24.39
C SER A 2 -73.03 14.54 24.51
N ARG A 3 -73.23 13.74 23.47
CA ARG A 3 -72.77 12.37 23.37
C ARG A 3 -71.36 12.40 22.79
N VAL A 4 -70.32 12.03 23.57
CA VAL A 4 -69.03 11.81 23.15
C VAL A 4 -68.92 10.39 22.53
N LYS A 5 -68.58 10.29 21.24
CA LYS A 5 -68.27 9.05 20.57
C LYS A 5 -66.78 8.68 20.87
N LYS A 6 -66.65 7.48 21.40
CA LYS A 6 -65.35 6.83 21.63
C LYS A 6 -64.81 6.34 20.30
N LEU A 7 -63.62 6.83 19.87
CA LEU A 7 -62.89 6.32 18.75
C LEU A 7 -62.05 5.13 19.25
N GLU A 8 -62.28 4.00 18.64
CA GLU A 8 -61.43 2.80 18.83
C GLU A 8 -60.12 2.99 18.05
N GLU A 9 -59.00 2.83 18.74
CA GLU A 9 -57.67 2.82 18.13
C GLU A 9 -57.43 1.46 17.47
N GLU A 10 -57.32 1.46 16.15
CA GLU A 10 -56.75 0.33 15.38
C GLU A 10 -55.26 0.28 15.61
N LYS A 11 -54.77 -0.89 16.06
CA LYS A 11 -53.32 -1.21 16.10
C LYS A 11 -52.86 -1.49 14.68
N PRO A 12 -51.73 -0.93 14.24
CA PRO A 12 -51.13 -1.36 12.98
C PRO A 12 -50.42 -2.72 13.16
N ASP A 13 -50.76 -3.61 12.25
CA ASP A 13 -50.23 -4.97 12.14
C ASP A 13 -48.70 -5.00 11.87
N THR A 14 -48.11 -5.96 12.50
CA THR A 14 -46.72 -6.41 12.43
C THR A 14 -46.32 -6.91 11.03
N GLU A 15 -45.59 -6.07 10.28
CA GLU A 15 -44.75 -6.52 9.16
C GLU A 15 -43.43 -5.76 9.15
N LYS A 16 -42.57 -5.94 10.14
CA LYS A 16 -41.24 -5.34 10.20
C LYS A 16 -40.08 -6.25 10.63
N GLU A 17 -40.30 -7.56 10.76
CA GLU A 17 -39.23 -8.46 11.21
C GLU A 17 -38.30 -8.97 10.09
N GLY A 18 -38.69 -8.85 8.82
CA GLY A 18 -37.89 -9.39 7.70
C GLY A 18 -36.84 -8.44 7.11
N THR A 19 -36.99 -7.12 7.27
CA THR A 19 -36.10 -6.13 6.67
C THR A 19 -34.89 -5.78 7.54
N ASP A 20 -35.01 -5.88 8.85
CA ASP A 20 -33.93 -5.59 9.78
C ASP A 20 -32.82 -6.68 9.75
N ASP A 21 -33.23 -7.94 9.55
CA ASP A 21 -32.26 -9.05 9.46
C ASP A 21 -31.43 -9.01 8.15
N ALA A 22 -32.07 -8.63 7.04
CA ALA A 22 -31.38 -8.45 5.75
C ALA A 22 -30.45 -7.23 5.78
N LEU A 23 -30.87 -6.11 6.38
CA LEU A 23 -30.06 -4.92 6.57
C LEU A 23 -28.89 -5.18 7.52
N SER A 24 -29.10 -5.92 8.60
CA SER A 24 -28.06 -6.33 9.55
C SER A 24 -27.04 -7.25 8.89
N LYS A 25 -27.46 -8.18 8.03
CA LYS A 25 -26.56 -9.04 7.24
C LYS A 25 -25.74 -8.23 6.23
N ILE A 26 -26.37 -7.28 5.52
CA ILE A 26 -25.67 -6.41 4.57
C ILE A 26 -24.67 -5.52 5.31
N LEU A 27 -25.00 -4.99 6.49
CA LEU A 27 -24.09 -4.21 7.32
C LEU A 27 -22.92 -5.07 7.85
N MET A 28 -23.19 -6.32 8.26
CA MET A 28 -22.12 -7.23 8.70
C MET A 28 -21.21 -7.68 7.55
N LEU A 29 -21.75 -7.91 6.36
CA LEU A 29 -20.97 -8.19 5.16
C LEU A 29 -20.16 -6.98 4.69
N GLY A 30 -20.69 -5.75 4.85
CA GLY A 30 -19.96 -4.52 4.56
C GLY A 30 -18.92 -4.13 5.62
N ALA A 31 -19.14 -4.52 6.89
CA ALA A 31 -18.19 -4.26 7.98
C ALA A 31 -16.97 -5.22 7.96
N GLY A 32 -17.03 -6.31 7.17
CA GLY A 32 -15.92 -7.24 6.98
C GLY A 32 -15.09 -6.98 5.72
N ALA A 33 -15.55 -6.13 4.81
CA ALA A 33 -14.75 -5.67 3.68
C ALA A 33 -13.76 -4.61 4.19
N GLN A 34 -12.58 -5.05 4.64
CA GLN A 34 -11.45 -4.13 4.79
C GLN A 34 -11.25 -3.44 3.44
N GLU A 35 -11.31 -2.10 3.46
CA GLU A 35 -10.90 -1.34 2.26
C GLU A 35 -9.49 -1.81 1.86
N PRO A 36 -9.26 -2.05 0.56
CA PRO A 36 -7.97 -2.53 0.11
C PRO A 36 -6.89 -1.54 0.59
N GLU A 37 -6.02 -1.99 1.46
CA GLU A 37 -4.92 -1.17 1.97
C GLU A 37 -4.07 -0.70 0.80
N LEU A 38 -3.85 0.61 0.69
CA LEU A 38 -2.98 1.17 -0.34
C LEU A 38 -1.54 0.72 -0.07
N ARG A 39 -1.02 -0.19 -0.88
CA ARG A 39 0.34 -0.73 -0.75
C ARG A 39 1.33 -0.12 -1.74
N THR A 40 0.98 1.05 -2.25
CA THR A 40 1.81 1.84 -3.16
C THR A 40 2.40 3.04 -2.43
N MET A 41 3.71 3.19 -2.50
CA MET A 41 4.44 4.36 -2.01
C MET A 41 5.16 5.09 -3.14
N THR A 42 5.51 6.34 -2.92
CA THR A 42 6.18 7.16 -3.93
C THR A 42 7.50 7.71 -3.42
N LEU A 43 8.56 7.55 -4.22
CA LEU A 43 9.82 8.25 -4.06
C LEU A 43 9.91 9.31 -5.15
N ILE A 44 9.50 10.54 -4.82
CA ILE A 44 9.48 11.69 -5.73
C ILE A 44 10.34 12.81 -5.15
N GLY A 45 11.19 13.41 -5.98
CA GLY A 45 12.15 14.42 -5.55
C GLY A 45 13.53 13.87 -5.31
N ASP A 46 14.40 14.63 -4.65
CA ASP A 46 15.79 14.25 -4.40
C ASP A 46 15.87 13.32 -3.17
N ILE A 47 16.75 12.34 -3.24
CA ILE A 47 17.00 11.42 -2.12
C ILE A 47 17.77 12.17 -1.03
N SER A 48 17.15 12.35 0.11
CA SER A 48 17.64 13.05 1.29
C SER A 48 17.30 12.26 2.55
N GLU A 49 17.86 12.66 3.68
CA GLU A 49 17.57 12.06 4.98
C GLU A 49 16.07 12.06 5.31
N GLU A 50 15.36 13.17 5.01
CA GLU A 50 13.91 13.29 5.23
C GLU A 50 13.14 12.27 4.40
N ILE A 51 13.39 12.22 3.08
CA ILE A 51 12.72 11.27 2.17
C ILE A 51 13.10 9.82 2.53
N SER A 52 14.36 9.56 2.88
CA SER A 52 14.81 8.24 3.30
C SER A 52 14.07 7.76 4.55
N LYS A 53 13.94 8.60 5.56
CA LYS A 53 13.17 8.30 6.77
C LYS A 53 11.73 7.92 6.48
N ASP A 54 11.05 8.69 5.62
CA ASP A 54 9.65 8.45 5.28
C ASP A 54 9.50 7.13 4.50
N ILE A 55 10.36 6.88 3.52
CA ILE A 55 10.39 5.64 2.74
C ILE A 55 10.68 4.43 3.63
N LEU A 56 11.66 4.51 4.52
CA LEU A 56 11.99 3.42 5.44
C LEU A 56 10.83 3.11 6.37
N SER A 57 10.20 4.14 6.94
CA SER A 57 9.04 3.97 7.83
C SER A 57 7.88 3.28 7.12
N ALA A 58 7.57 3.70 5.89
CA ALA A 58 6.53 3.11 5.08
C ALA A 58 6.87 1.67 4.64
N LEU A 59 8.11 1.37 4.27
CA LEU A 59 8.56 0.02 3.92
C LEU A 59 8.37 -0.95 5.08
N TRP A 60 8.77 -0.56 6.29
CA TRP A 60 8.61 -1.41 7.48
C TRP A 60 7.13 -1.62 7.83
N TYR A 61 6.31 -0.56 7.76
CA TYR A 61 4.86 -0.68 7.96
C TYR A 61 4.23 -1.66 6.98
N LEU A 62 4.51 -1.47 5.67
CA LEU A 62 3.96 -2.32 4.62
C LEU A 62 4.49 -3.77 4.68
N LYS A 63 5.72 -3.99 5.16
CA LYS A 63 6.22 -5.34 5.43
C LYS A 63 5.39 -6.03 6.51
N HIS A 64 5.11 -5.34 7.62
CA HIS A 64 4.38 -5.92 8.73
C HIS A 64 2.92 -6.21 8.40
N SER A 65 2.29 -5.42 7.54
CA SER A 65 0.92 -5.62 7.08
C SER A 65 0.80 -6.49 5.81
N ALA A 66 1.90 -7.10 5.34
CA ALA A 66 1.89 -7.84 4.07
C ALA A 66 1.14 -9.18 4.13
N LYS A 67 1.12 -9.83 5.29
CA LYS A 67 0.49 -11.15 5.45
C LYS A 67 -0.98 -10.99 5.77
N THR A 68 -1.82 -11.59 4.95
CA THR A 68 -3.28 -11.61 5.11
C THR A 68 -3.83 -12.97 4.74
N GLN A 69 -5.12 -13.17 5.01
CA GLN A 69 -5.84 -14.37 4.59
C GLN A 69 -6.94 -13.98 3.62
N GLU A 70 -7.03 -14.71 2.54
CA GLU A 70 -8.06 -14.53 1.51
C GLU A 70 -8.78 -15.85 1.27
N LEU A 71 -10.02 -15.80 0.74
CA LEU A 71 -10.75 -16.97 0.33
C LEU A 71 -10.00 -17.68 -0.81
N ALA A 72 -9.84 -18.99 -0.72
CA ALA A 72 -9.18 -19.80 -1.75
C ALA A 72 -9.87 -19.66 -3.11
N ASN A 73 -11.20 -19.50 -3.12
CA ASN A 73 -11.99 -19.23 -4.31
C ASN A 73 -13.04 -18.14 -4.02
N PRO A 74 -12.74 -16.86 -4.25
CA PRO A 74 -13.69 -15.76 -4.01
C PRO A 74 -14.92 -15.78 -4.90
N GLU A 75 -14.90 -16.51 -6.02
CA GLU A 75 -16.03 -16.65 -6.97
C GLU A 75 -17.04 -17.74 -6.53
N ASP A 76 -16.66 -18.59 -5.58
CA ASP A 76 -17.52 -19.64 -5.05
C ASP A 76 -18.14 -19.19 -3.71
N PRO A 77 -19.47 -18.91 -3.67
CA PRO A 77 -20.14 -18.44 -2.46
C PRO A 77 -20.18 -19.49 -1.33
N GLU A 78 -19.88 -20.76 -1.62
CA GLU A 78 -19.79 -21.82 -0.63
C GLU A 78 -18.35 -22.09 -0.15
N CYS A 79 -17.36 -21.36 -0.70
CA CYS A 79 -15.96 -21.49 -0.29
C CYS A 79 -15.72 -20.78 1.05
N GLU A 80 -15.40 -21.54 2.08
CA GLU A 80 -15.00 -21.04 3.40
C GLU A 80 -13.49 -21.22 3.66
N GLU A 81 -12.77 -21.83 2.72
CA GLU A 81 -11.33 -22.11 2.86
C GLU A 81 -10.53 -20.82 2.73
N LEU A 82 -9.72 -20.51 3.76
CA LEU A 82 -8.80 -19.36 3.78
C LEU A 82 -7.39 -19.83 3.43
N VAL A 83 -6.73 -19.06 2.58
CA VAL A 83 -5.33 -19.23 2.22
C VAL A 83 -4.51 -18.02 2.65
N ASP A 84 -3.29 -18.29 3.14
CA ASP A 84 -2.35 -17.24 3.49
C ASP A 84 -1.80 -16.58 2.21
N VAL A 85 -1.94 -15.27 2.11
CA VAL A 85 -1.46 -14.46 0.99
C VAL A 85 -0.47 -13.43 1.48
N VAL A 86 0.58 -13.20 0.70
CA VAL A 86 1.55 -12.13 0.95
C VAL A 86 1.37 -11.05 -0.11
N LEU A 87 0.86 -9.90 0.31
CA LEU A 87 0.58 -8.78 -0.56
C LEU A 87 1.87 -8.04 -0.93
N PRO A 88 2.11 -7.72 -2.21
CA PRO A 88 3.31 -7.01 -2.65
C PRO A 88 3.31 -5.55 -2.19
N ILE A 89 4.49 -4.92 -2.26
CA ILE A 89 4.68 -3.48 -2.09
C ILE A 89 5.03 -2.90 -3.45
N GLU A 90 4.36 -1.80 -3.86
CA GLU A 90 4.71 -1.06 -5.06
C GLU A 90 5.43 0.25 -4.71
N ILE A 91 6.54 0.56 -5.41
CA ILE A 91 7.28 1.80 -5.25
C ILE A 91 7.34 2.53 -6.59
N ILE A 92 6.69 3.70 -6.67
CA ILE A 92 6.79 4.60 -7.82
C ILE A 92 8.02 5.49 -7.61
N VAL A 93 8.94 5.49 -8.59
CA VAL A 93 10.21 6.19 -8.51
C VAL A 93 10.28 7.30 -9.56
N SER A 94 10.44 8.56 -9.12
CA SER A 94 10.66 9.72 -9.99
C SER A 94 11.64 10.70 -9.32
N THR A 95 12.94 10.55 -9.57
CA THR A 95 13.99 11.25 -8.82
C THR A 95 15.17 11.65 -9.70
N ASN A 96 15.85 12.74 -9.32
CA ASN A 96 17.19 13.08 -9.87
C ASN A 96 18.32 12.27 -9.23
N GLY A 97 18.04 11.50 -8.17
CA GLY A 97 19.03 10.87 -7.29
C GLY A 97 19.20 11.69 -6.02
N GLY A 98 20.39 11.69 -5.44
CA GLY A 98 20.67 12.44 -4.21
C GLY A 98 21.77 11.78 -3.37
N ASN A 99 21.64 11.88 -2.05
CA ASN A 99 22.62 11.38 -1.09
C ASN A 99 22.80 9.85 -1.20
N ALA A 100 24.05 9.40 -1.23
CA ALA A 100 24.39 7.99 -1.40
C ALA A 100 24.09 7.16 -0.14
N ASP A 101 24.33 7.70 1.05
CA ASP A 101 24.12 6.97 2.31
C ASP A 101 22.60 6.75 2.52
N ASP A 102 21.78 7.76 2.24
CA ASP A 102 20.33 7.68 2.29
C ASP A 102 19.79 6.67 1.26
N MET A 103 20.34 6.67 0.05
CA MET A 103 19.99 5.69 -0.98
C MET A 103 20.36 4.27 -0.54
N PHE A 104 21.54 4.05 0.05
CA PHE A 104 21.94 2.73 0.52
C PHE A 104 21.04 2.24 1.65
N ALA A 105 20.61 3.11 2.56
CA ALA A 105 19.66 2.75 3.61
C ALA A 105 18.35 2.21 3.03
N ILE A 106 17.78 2.89 2.02
CA ILE A 106 16.57 2.43 1.32
C ILE A 106 16.85 1.11 0.58
N TYR A 107 17.97 1.04 -0.14
CA TYR A 107 18.37 -0.14 -0.92
C TYR A 107 18.49 -1.39 -0.03
N ASP A 108 19.18 -1.28 1.10
CA ASP A 108 19.39 -2.40 2.02
C ASP A 108 18.07 -2.84 2.67
N ALA A 109 17.19 -1.89 3.04
CA ALA A 109 15.85 -2.21 3.54
C ALA A 109 15.03 -2.97 2.49
N MET A 110 15.04 -2.52 1.23
CA MET A 110 14.36 -3.22 0.13
C MET A 110 14.94 -4.62 -0.08
N ARG A 111 16.27 -4.77 -0.02
CA ARG A 111 16.94 -6.08 -0.14
C ARG A 111 16.53 -7.06 0.94
N TYR A 112 16.45 -6.58 2.18
CA TYR A 112 15.99 -7.37 3.32
C TYR A 112 14.51 -7.77 3.21
N ILE A 113 13.65 -6.81 2.89
CA ILE A 113 12.21 -7.01 2.85
C ILE A 113 11.81 -7.98 1.73
N LYS A 114 12.46 -7.90 0.57
CA LYS A 114 12.09 -8.72 -0.59
C LYS A 114 12.43 -10.22 -0.45
N GLU A 115 13.06 -10.64 0.64
CA GLU A 115 13.19 -12.05 0.98
C GLU A 115 11.85 -12.66 1.42
N GLU A 116 10.92 -11.83 1.92
CA GLU A 116 9.61 -12.26 2.40
C GLU A 116 8.44 -11.63 1.63
N VAL A 117 8.59 -10.40 1.14
CA VAL A 117 7.53 -9.61 0.49
C VAL A 117 8.02 -9.11 -0.86
N GLU A 118 7.29 -9.41 -1.91
CA GLU A 118 7.62 -8.93 -3.26
C GLU A 118 7.56 -7.40 -3.32
N ILE A 119 8.61 -6.78 -3.91
CA ILE A 119 8.66 -5.34 -4.13
C ILE A 119 8.64 -5.05 -5.62
N GLU A 120 7.56 -4.45 -6.09
CA GLU A 120 7.45 -3.91 -7.44
C GLU A 120 8.02 -2.50 -7.48
N THR A 121 8.73 -2.15 -8.55
CA THR A 121 9.23 -0.79 -8.76
C THR A 121 8.79 -0.27 -10.11
N PHE A 122 8.34 0.99 -10.15
CA PHE A 122 7.88 1.61 -11.38
C PHE A 122 8.51 2.99 -11.58
N GLY A 123 9.45 3.10 -12.50
CA GLY A 123 10.10 4.37 -12.87
C GLY A 123 9.21 5.24 -13.74
N LEU A 124 8.94 6.47 -13.30
CA LEU A 124 8.13 7.45 -14.02
C LEU A 124 8.89 8.76 -14.24
N GLY A 125 8.73 9.36 -15.40
CA GLY A 125 9.32 10.64 -15.77
C GLY A 125 10.84 10.61 -15.81
N LYS A 126 11.49 10.48 -14.68
CA LYS A 126 12.96 10.44 -14.56
C LYS A 126 13.41 9.54 -13.40
N VAL A 127 14.43 8.74 -13.64
CA VAL A 127 15.12 7.94 -12.62
C VAL A 127 16.62 8.10 -12.83
N MET A 128 17.23 8.98 -12.06
CA MET A 128 18.60 9.41 -12.27
C MET A 128 19.51 9.00 -11.11
N SER A 129 20.79 8.73 -11.41
CA SER A 129 21.84 8.56 -10.40
C SER A 129 21.45 7.50 -9.33
N ALA A 130 21.47 7.85 -8.06
CA ALA A 130 21.09 6.99 -6.93
C ALA A 130 19.69 6.35 -7.10
N GLY A 131 18.75 7.04 -7.76
CA GLY A 131 17.43 6.51 -8.04
C GLY A 131 17.44 5.24 -8.90
N THR A 132 18.47 5.05 -9.74
CA THR A 132 18.59 3.86 -10.59
C THR A 132 18.82 2.59 -9.76
N LEU A 133 19.53 2.70 -8.64
CA LEU A 133 19.75 1.58 -7.72
C LEU A 133 18.46 1.20 -6.99
N ILE A 134 17.66 2.20 -6.58
CA ILE A 134 16.34 1.94 -5.98
C ILE A 134 15.41 1.24 -6.98
N LEU A 135 15.33 1.73 -8.21
CA LEU A 135 14.54 1.06 -9.26
C LEU A 135 15.03 -0.39 -9.48
N ALA A 136 16.36 -0.60 -9.52
CA ALA A 136 16.94 -1.92 -9.72
C ALA A 136 16.79 -2.85 -8.50
N ALA A 137 16.58 -2.33 -7.29
CA ALA A 137 16.41 -3.10 -6.07
C ALA A 137 15.08 -3.88 -6.03
N GLY A 138 14.08 -3.52 -6.83
CA GLY A 138 12.82 -4.25 -6.94
C GLY A 138 13.00 -5.73 -7.32
N THR A 139 11.98 -6.53 -7.07
CA THR A 139 11.95 -7.96 -7.38
C THR A 139 12.19 -8.20 -8.87
N LYS A 140 12.99 -9.22 -9.18
CA LYS A 140 13.30 -9.57 -10.59
C LYS A 140 12.00 -9.92 -11.34
N GLY A 141 11.80 -9.26 -12.49
CA GLY A 141 10.58 -9.41 -13.29
C GLY A 141 9.46 -8.43 -12.92
N LYS A 142 9.57 -7.75 -11.77
CA LYS A 142 8.57 -6.78 -11.26
C LYS A 142 9.05 -5.32 -11.32
N ARG A 143 10.11 -5.06 -12.06
CA ARG A 143 10.66 -3.73 -12.30
C ARG A 143 10.13 -3.19 -13.61
N LYS A 144 9.47 -2.04 -13.56
CA LYS A 144 8.77 -1.43 -14.69
C LYS A 144 9.32 -0.02 -14.95
N ILE A 145 9.29 0.42 -16.19
CA ILE A 145 9.65 1.78 -16.59
C ILE A 145 8.55 2.31 -17.51
N GLY A 146 8.07 3.51 -17.23
CA GLY A 146 7.12 4.21 -18.10
C GLY A 146 7.74 4.53 -19.46
N ARG A 147 6.94 4.52 -20.52
CA ARG A 147 7.38 4.71 -21.92
C ARG A 147 8.23 5.97 -22.12
N HIS A 148 7.98 7.03 -21.36
CA HIS A 148 8.67 8.31 -21.47
C HIS A 148 9.64 8.56 -20.30
N CYS A 149 9.88 7.54 -19.44
CA CYS A 149 10.81 7.66 -18.35
C CYS A 149 12.25 7.70 -18.86
N ARG A 150 13.02 8.67 -18.38
CA ARG A 150 14.45 8.79 -18.66
C ARG A 150 15.23 8.19 -17.51
N VAL A 151 16.16 7.30 -17.82
CA VAL A 151 17.07 6.70 -16.84
C VAL A 151 18.48 7.18 -17.14
N MET A 152 19.20 7.64 -16.11
CA MET A 152 20.56 8.11 -16.26
C MET A 152 21.47 7.52 -15.17
N ILE A 153 22.54 6.90 -15.61
CA ILE A 153 23.62 6.40 -14.77
C ILE A 153 24.86 7.22 -15.07
N HIS A 154 25.52 7.70 -14.04
CA HIS A 154 26.78 8.41 -14.16
C HIS A 154 27.74 7.99 -13.05
N SER A 155 29.02 8.38 -13.17
CA SER A 155 29.99 8.20 -12.10
C SER A 155 29.64 9.02 -10.88
N VAL A 156 30.00 8.52 -9.70
CA VAL A 156 29.77 9.25 -8.44
C VAL A 156 30.52 10.58 -8.48
N ILE A 157 29.79 11.64 -8.13
CA ILE A 157 30.34 12.97 -7.88
C ILE A 157 30.33 13.19 -6.39
N GLY A 158 31.46 13.38 -5.78
CA GLY A 158 31.57 13.58 -4.33
C GLY A 158 32.79 14.40 -3.99
N GLY A 159 32.76 14.96 -2.79
CA GLY A 159 33.89 15.67 -2.18
C GLY A 159 34.02 15.27 -0.73
N SER A 160 35.21 15.29 -0.22
CA SER A 160 35.52 15.07 1.19
C SER A 160 36.10 16.34 1.78
N VAL A 161 35.60 16.74 2.95
CA VAL A 161 36.17 17.83 3.75
C VAL A 161 36.66 17.23 5.06
N GLY A 162 37.98 17.32 5.29
CA GLY A 162 38.58 16.77 6.49
C GLY A 162 39.98 17.37 6.75
N PRO A 163 40.59 17.05 7.89
CA PRO A 163 41.96 17.46 8.17
C PRO A 163 42.91 16.92 7.15
N MET A 164 43.92 17.70 6.79
CA MET A 164 44.89 17.41 5.73
C MET A 164 45.81 16.17 6.01
N HIS A 165 45.54 15.43 7.08
CA HIS A 165 46.35 14.28 7.53
C HIS A 165 45.60 12.94 7.42
N GLN A 166 44.47 12.90 6.71
CA GLN A 166 43.75 11.65 6.43
C GLN A 166 43.85 11.27 4.97
#